data_d03e2738e3e3723f60369f0ecff11894
#
_entry.id   d03e2738e3e3723f60369f0ecff11894
#
_cell.length_a   1.000
_cell.length_b   1.000
_cell.length_c   1.000
_cell.angle_alpha   90.00
_cell.angle_beta   90.00
_cell.angle_gamma   90.00
#
_symmetry.space_group_name_H-M   'P 1'
#
loop_
_entity.id
_entity.type
_entity.pdbx_description
1 polymer ?
#
loop_
_entity_poly.entity_id
_entity_poly.type
_entity_poly.pdbx_seq_one_letter_code
_entity_poly.pdbx_strand_id
1 'polypeptide(L)'
;IINESQYTLPKMMRECGYVTGAIGKWHLGMGNGNVNWNETVKPGAKEIGFDYSCLIAATNDRVPTVYVENGDVVGRDPSDPIEVSYEQNFEGEPTAISNPEMLKMQWAHGHNNSIVNGIPRIGYMKGGKKARWKDEDMADYFVDKVKNFITEHRDSSFFLYYGLHEPHVPVSYTHL
;
A
#
# COMPACT_ATOMS: atom_id res chain seq x y z
N ILE A 1 11.74 1.50 9.65
CA ILE A 1 10.52 1.45 10.51
C ILE A 1 10.66 2.51 11.59
N ILE A 2 9.63 3.33 11.75
CA ILE A 2 9.58 4.33 12.83
C ILE A 2 9.31 3.56 14.14
N ASN A 3 10.12 3.82 15.16
CA ASN A 3 9.95 3.18 16.45
C ASN A 3 8.71 3.76 17.16
N GLU A 4 7.83 2.90 17.66
CA GLU A 4 6.61 3.29 18.37
C GLU A 4 6.85 4.14 19.62
N SER A 5 8.02 4.00 20.26
CA SER A 5 8.39 4.81 21.43
C SER A 5 8.77 6.25 21.09
N GLN A 6 9.00 6.57 19.81
CA GLN A 6 9.34 7.93 19.42
C GLN A 6 8.14 8.86 19.54
N TYR A 7 8.42 10.10 19.97
CA TYR A 7 7.47 11.18 19.95
C TYR A 7 7.40 11.74 18.53
N THR A 8 6.31 11.42 17.83
CA THR A 8 6.13 11.73 16.41
C THR A 8 5.24 12.94 16.22
N LEU A 9 5.31 13.59 15.06
CA LEU A 9 4.42 14.69 14.70
C LEU A 9 2.92 14.34 14.84
N PRO A 10 2.41 13.18 14.35
CA PRO A 10 1.01 12.84 14.57
C PRO A 10 0.64 12.66 16.05
N LYS A 11 1.53 12.14 16.91
CA LYS A 11 1.28 12.08 18.35
C LYS A 11 1.13 13.49 18.95
N MET A 12 2.03 14.40 18.60
CA MET A 12 1.96 15.79 19.03
C MET A 12 0.66 16.46 18.57
N MET A 13 0.27 16.27 17.32
CA MET A 13 -0.97 16.83 16.79
C MET A 13 -2.21 16.29 17.52
N ARG A 14 -2.26 15.00 17.86
CA ARG A 14 -3.34 14.42 18.67
C ARG A 14 -3.41 15.03 20.07
N GLU A 15 -2.28 15.21 20.73
CA GLU A 15 -2.22 15.88 22.05
C GLU A 15 -2.72 17.33 21.98
N CYS A 16 -2.56 17.99 20.83
CA CYS A 16 -3.12 19.31 20.56
C CYS A 16 -4.62 19.28 20.15
N GLY A 17 -5.26 18.11 20.17
CA GLY A 17 -6.69 17.96 19.85
C GLY A 17 -7.01 17.84 18.36
N TYR A 18 -6.03 17.56 17.52
CA TYR A 18 -6.25 17.30 16.10
C TYR A 18 -6.62 15.85 15.85
N VAL A 19 -7.57 15.61 14.95
CA VAL A 19 -7.75 14.28 14.33
C VAL A 19 -6.66 14.06 13.29
N THR A 20 -5.99 12.90 13.31
CA THR A 20 -4.82 12.65 12.48
C THR A 20 -5.06 11.55 11.46
N GLY A 21 -4.71 11.81 10.19
CA GLY A 21 -4.87 10.86 9.08
C GLY A 21 -3.60 10.68 8.26
N ALA A 22 -3.37 9.46 7.75
CA ALA A 22 -2.34 9.14 6.79
C ALA A 22 -2.93 8.42 5.58
N ILE A 23 -2.80 8.98 4.39
CA ILE A 23 -3.38 8.43 3.17
C ILE A 23 -2.31 8.38 2.06
N GLY A 24 -2.30 7.30 1.27
CA GLY A 24 -1.43 7.16 0.11
C GLY A 24 -0.18 6.32 0.34
N LYS A 25 0.95 6.73 -0.20
CA LYS A 25 2.23 6.02 -0.11
C LYS A 25 2.81 6.13 1.30
N TRP A 26 3.16 4.97 1.88
CA TRP A 26 3.79 4.92 3.20
C TRP A 26 5.31 4.83 3.14
N HIS A 27 5.85 3.71 2.76
CA HIS A 27 7.28 3.41 2.63
C HIS A 27 8.12 3.67 3.89
N LEU A 28 7.49 3.69 5.06
CA LEU A 28 8.14 3.92 6.37
C LEU A 28 8.18 2.65 7.23
N GLY A 29 7.77 1.52 6.63
CA GLY A 29 7.69 0.20 7.26
C GLY A 29 6.37 -0.05 7.96
N MET A 30 5.91 -1.30 7.88
CA MET A 30 4.74 -1.84 8.56
C MET A 30 5.07 -3.23 9.07
N GLY A 31 4.54 -3.58 10.23
CA GLY A 31 4.77 -4.88 10.86
C GLY A 31 6.21 -5.07 11.35
N ASN A 32 6.50 -6.26 11.84
CA ASN A 32 7.82 -6.69 12.27
C ASN A 32 8.21 -7.98 11.53
N GLY A 33 9.40 -8.02 10.96
CA GLY A 33 9.89 -9.19 10.24
C GLY A 33 9.02 -9.56 9.03
N ASN A 34 8.67 -10.84 8.90
CA ASN A 34 7.78 -11.33 7.85
C ASN A 34 6.33 -11.00 8.22
N VAL A 35 5.74 -10.08 7.47
CA VAL A 35 4.37 -9.61 7.72
C VAL A 35 3.35 -10.62 7.24
N ASN A 36 2.41 -11.01 8.12
CA ASN A 36 1.22 -11.76 7.74
C ASN A 36 0.12 -10.79 7.25
N TRP A 37 -0.04 -10.68 5.93
CA TRP A 37 -1.04 -9.80 5.32
C TRP A 37 -2.48 -10.29 5.44
N ASN A 38 -2.68 -11.47 6.04
CA ASN A 38 -4.00 -12.05 6.30
C ASN A 38 -4.55 -11.70 7.69
N GLU A 39 -3.79 -10.93 8.46
CA GLU A 39 -4.15 -10.43 9.79
C GLU A 39 -3.98 -8.91 9.83
N THR A 40 -4.38 -8.29 10.93
CA THR A 40 -4.13 -6.87 11.16
C THR A 40 -2.63 -6.61 11.31
N VAL A 41 -2.05 -5.83 10.42
CA VAL A 41 -0.62 -5.50 10.40
C VAL A 41 -0.29 -4.49 11.50
N LYS A 42 0.59 -4.89 12.44
CA LYS A 42 1.09 -4.05 13.53
C LYS A 42 2.59 -4.30 13.75
N PRO A 43 3.36 -3.26 14.13
CA PRO A 43 3.00 -1.85 14.20
C PRO A 43 2.79 -1.22 12.81
N GLY A 44 2.00 -0.14 12.76
CA GLY A 44 1.72 0.61 11.55
C GLY A 44 1.53 2.11 11.85
N ALA A 45 0.77 2.79 11.02
CA ALA A 45 0.51 4.22 11.17
C ALA A 45 -0.19 4.57 12.50
N LYS A 46 -1.05 3.67 13.00
CA LYS A 46 -1.77 3.87 14.26
C LYS A 46 -0.84 3.96 15.46
N GLU A 47 0.13 3.07 15.55
CA GLU A 47 1.07 2.99 16.68
C GLU A 47 2.00 4.21 16.74
N ILE A 48 2.20 4.89 15.63
CA ILE A 48 3.00 6.13 15.60
C ILE A 48 2.16 7.40 15.68
N GLY A 49 0.83 7.28 15.89
CA GLY A 49 -0.03 8.38 16.28
C GLY A 49 -1.10 8.82 15.29
N PHE A 50 -1.33 8.12 14.18
CA PHE A 50 -2.45 8.40 13.30
C PHE A 50 -3.74 7.73 13.79
N ASP A 51 -4.85 8.47 13.79
CA ASP A 51 -6.18 7.93 14.12
C ASP A 51 -6.77 7.12 12.97
N TYR A 52 -6.50 7.56 11.74
CA TYR A 52 -6.93 6.91 10.51
C TYR A 52 -5.75 6.70 9.55
N SER A 53 -5.77 5.60 8.83
CA SER A 53 -4.81 5.38 7.75
C SER A 53 -5.41 4.58 6.60
N CYS A 54 -5.08 4.95 5.35
CA CYS A 54 -5.35 4.15 4.16
C CYS A 54 -4.14 4.26 3.22
N LEU A 55 -3.35 3.20 3.15
CA LEU A 55 -1.97 3.26 2.66
C LEU A 55 -1.66 2.13 1.67
N ILE A 56 -0.68 2.37 0.80
CA ILE A 56 0.14 1.28 0.24
C ILE A 56 1.41 1.15 1.07
N ALA A 57 1.79 -0.08 1.39
CA ALA A 57 2.85 -0.36 2.38
C ALA A 57 4.23 0.21 2.00
N ALA A 58 4.55 0.20 0.71
CA ALA A 58 5.80 0.73 0.18
C ALA A 58 5.54 1.64 -1.02
N THR A 59 5.97 1.24 -2.19
CA THR A 59 5.78 1.91 -3.48
C THR A 59 4.89 1.06 -4.38
N ASN A 60 4.29 1.68 -5.39
CA ASN A 60 3.40 1.00 -6.33
C ASN A 60 4.09 -0.09 -7.18
N ASP A 61 5.43 -0.09 -7.27
CA ASP A 61 6.22 -1.11 -7.96
C ASP A 61 6.48 -2.39 -7.13
N ARG A 62 6.06 -2.45 -5.85
CA ARG A 62 6.37 -3.55 -4.92
C ARG A 62 5.15 -4.34 -4.50
N VAL A 63 5.40 -5.61 -4.15
CA VAL A 63 4.40 -6.44 -3.47
C VAL A 63 4.40 -6.19 -1.95
N PRO A 64 3.27 -6.39 -1.26
CA PRO A 64 1.97 -6.75 -1.79
C PRO A 64 1.28 -5.55 -2.46
N THR A 65 0.59 -5.84 -3.55
CA THR A 65 -0.16 -4.83 -4.31
C THR A 65 -1.58 -4.67 -3.74
N VAL A 66 -1.67 -4.25 -2.48
CA VAL A 66 -2.93 -4.12 -1.74
C VAL A 66 -3.00 -2.79 -0.97
N TYR A 67 -4.20 -2.27 -0.80
CA TYR A 67 -4.44 -1.18 0.15
C TYR A 67 -4.56 -1.74 1.56
N VAL A 68 -3.99 -1.01 2.51
CA VAL A 68 -4.07 -1.31 3.94
C VAL A 68 -4.78 -0.17 4.65
N GLU A 69 -5.98 -0.42 5.17
CA GLU A 69 -6.78 0.57 5.89
C GLU A 69 -6.83 0.22 7.38
N ASN A 70 -6.33 1.13 8.21
CA ASN A 70 -6.23 0.96 9.66
C ASN A 70 -5.51 -0.34 10.11
N GLY A 71 -4.57 -0.81 9.29
CA GLY A 71 -3.81 -2.03 9.51
C GLY A 71 -4.37 -3.28 8.82
N ASP A 72 -5.60 -3.24 8.33
CA ASP A 72 -6.22 -4.38 7.64
C ASP A 72 -6.14 -4.25 6.12
N VAL A 73 -5.87 -5.35 5.44
CA VAL A 73 -5.90 -5.38 3.97
C VAL A 73 -7.35 -5.23 3.48
N VAL A 74 -7.57 -4.24 2.62
CA VAL A 74 -8.88 -3.99 2.01
C VAL A 74 -9.22 -5.08 1.01
N GLY A 75 -10.44 -5.64 1.10
CA GLY A 75 -10.89 -6.71 0.20
C GLY A 75 -10.27 -8.07 0.47
N ARG A 76 -9.68 -8.28 1.64
CA ARG A 76 -9.13 -9.58 2.06
C ARG A 76 -10.17 -10.70 1.96
N ASP A 77 -9.78 -11.80 1.35
CA ASP A 77 -10.59 -13.01 1.23
C ASP A 77 -9.89 -14.18 1.94
N PRO A 78 -10.46 -14.73 3.03
CA PRO A 78 -9.86 -15.86 3.72
C PRO A 78 -9.71 -17.13 2.87
N SER A 79 -10.48 -17.26 1.78
CA SER A 79 -10.37 -18.39 0.85
C SER A 79 -9.24 -18.24 -0.17
N ASP A 80 -8.63 -17.04 -0.29
CA ASP A 80 -7.54 -16.74 -1.21
C ASP A 80 -6.45 -15.94 -0.45
N PRO A 81 -5.72 -16.60 0.49
CA PRO A 81 -4.77 -15.93 1.37
C PRO A 81 -3.61 -15.31 0.60
N ILE A 82 -3.13 -14.18 1.14
CA ILE A 82 -2.01 -13.42 0.57
C ILE A 82 -0.70 -14.01 1.09
N GLU A 83 0.16 -14.40 0.16
CA GLU A 83 1.53 -14.80 0.42
C GLU A 83 2.50 -13.85 -0.30
N VAL A 84 3.57 -13.41 0.37
CA VAL A 84 4.56 -12.49 -0.16
C VAL A 84 5.97 -13.02 0.12
N SER A 85 6.84 -12.96 -0.88
CA SER A 85 8.26 -13.29 -0.75
C SER A 85 9.11 -12.30 -1.55
N TYR A 86 10.26 -11.94 -1.02
CA TYR A 86 11.29 -11.17 -1.73
C TYR A 86 12.50 -12.03 -2.13
N GLU A 87 12.46 -13.32 -1.83
CA GLU A 87 13.56 -14.25 -2.07
C GLU A 87 13.30 -15.15 -3.28
N GLN A 88 12.11 -15.77 -3.35
CA GLN A 88 11.80 -16.75 -4.39
C GLN A 88 10.32 -16.68 -4.80
N ASN A 89 10.07 -17.12 -6.04
CA ASN A 89 8.72 -17.22 -6.58
C ASN A 89 7.93 -18.37 -5.94
N PHE A 90 6.63 -18.25 -5.94
CA PHE A 90 5.71 -19.34 -5.61
C PHE A 90 5.53 -20.27 -6.80
N GLU A 91 5.41 -21.55 -6.54
CA GLU A 91 5.22 -22.55 -7.59
C GLU A 91 3.97 -22.24 -8.43
N GLY A 92 4.13 -22.25 -9.75
CA GLY A 92 3.06 -21.99 -10.71
C GLY A 92 2.68 -20.52 -10.90
N GLU A 93 3.23 -19.58 -10.12
CA GLU A 93 2.92 -18.15 -10.30
C GLU A 93 3.76 -17.53 -11.44
N PRO A 94 3.13 -16.74 -12.33
CA PRO A 94 3.82 -16.13 -13.46
C PRO A 94 4.73 -14.98 -13.00
N THR A 95 5.85 -14.83 -13.73
CA THR A 95 6.76 -13.69 -13.56
C THR A 95 6.92 -12.92 -14.88
N ALA A 96 7.39 -11.68 -14.79
CA ALA A 96 7.64 -10.87 -15.98
C ALA A 96 8.72 -11.49 -16.90
N ILE A 97 9.62 -12.33 -16.36
CA ILE A 97 10.64 -13.04 -17.12
C ILE A 97 10.03 -14.26 -17.81
N SER A 98 9.23 -15.07 -17.09
CA SER A 98 8.67 -16.31 -17.62
C SER A 98 7.46 -16.11 -18.53
N ASN A 99 6.72 -14.99 -18.33
CA ASN A 99 5.45 -14.72 -19.00
C ASN A 99 5.37 -13.28 -19.53
N PRO A 100 6.32 -12.86 -20.39
CA PRO A 100 6.34 -11.47 -20.91
C PRO A 100 5.09 -11.09 -21.71
N GLU A 101 4.38 -12.07 -22.27
CA GLU A 101 3.12 -11.89 -23.00
C GLU A 101 1.97 -11.39 -22.12
N MET A 102 2.06 -11.51 -20.79
CA MET A 102 1.07 -11.03 -19.84
C MET A 102 1.24 -9.54 -19.49
N LEU A 103 2.31 -8.91 -19.96
CA LEU A 103 2.67 -7.54 -19.59
C LEU A 103 1.97 -6.51 -20.47
N LYS A 104 1.43 -5.46 -19.84
CA LYS A 104 0.99 -4.22 -20.49
C LYS A 104 2.16 -3.27 -20.81
N MET A 105 3.29 -3.45 -20.11
CA MET A 105 4.50 -2.64 -20.26
C MET A 105 5.74 -3.50 -20.07
N GLN A 106 6.84 -3.13 -20.72
CA GLN A 106 8.11 -3.83 -20.55
C GLN A 106 8.68 -3.61 -19.14
N TRP A 107 9.30 -4.65 -18.58
CA TRP A 107 10.02 -4.54 -17.32
C TRP A 107 11.42 -3.92 -17.51
N ALA A 108 11.93 -3.28 -16.45
CA ALA A 108 13.27 -2.72 -16.40
C ALA A 108 13.83 -2.79 -14.97
N HIS A 109 15.15 -2.84 -14.83
CA HIS A 109 15.87 -2.65 -13.57
C HIS A 109 15.38 -3.49 -12.37
N GLY A 110 15.14 -4.80 -12.56
CA GLY A 110 14.71 -5.68 -11.46
C GLY A 110 13.21 -5.62 -11.12
N HIS A 111 12.41 -4.85 -11.83
CA HIS A 111 10.94 -4.92 -11.82
C HIS A 111 10.51 -6.08 -12.74
N ASN A 112 10.81 -7.31 -12.34
CA ASN A 112 10.66 -8.46 -13.21
C ASN A 112 10.12 -9.71 -12.51
N ASN A 113 9.61 -9.53 -11.29
CA ASN A 113 9.04 -10.62 -10.50
C ASN A 113 7.55 -10.79 -10.78
N SER A 114 6.69 -10.82 -9.78
CA SER A 114 5.25 -11.06 -9.98
C SER A 114 4.60 -10.05 -10.92
N ILE A 115 3.62 -10.53 -11.68
CA ILE A 115 2.79 -9.70 -12.55
C ILE A 115 1.46 -9.43 -11.85
N VAL A 116 1.15 -8.17 -11.62
CA VAL A 116 -0.16 -7.76 -11.10
C VAL A 116 -0.72 -6.65 -11.97
N ASN A 117 -1.97 -6.82 -12.43
CA ASN A 117 -2.63 -5.88 -13.36
C ASN A 117 -1.86 -5.69 -14.68
N GLY A 118 -1.10 -6.72 -15.13
CA GLY A 118 -0.23 -6.63 -16.31
C GLY A 118 1.04 -5.80 -16.09
N ILE A 119 1.35 -5.45 -14.85
CA ILE A 119 2.50 -4.64 -14.48
C ILE A 119 3.49 -5.51 -13.68
N PRO A 120 4.79 -5.47 -14.05
CA PRO A 120 5.82 -6.22 -13.35
C PRO A 120 6.17 -5.55 -12.02
N ARG A 121 6.37 -6.37 -10.98
CA ARG A 121 6.66 -5.89 -9.62
C ARG A 121 8.04 -6.33 -9.14
N ILE A 122 8.49 -5.71 -8.07
CA ILE A 122 9.60 -6.16 -7.23
C ILE A 122 9.00 -7.05 -6.14
N GLY A 123 9.51 -8.29 -6.04
CA GLY A 123 9.03 -9.31 -5.13
C GLY A 123 7.91 -10.19 -5.73
N TYR A 124 7.57 -11.24 -5.01
CA TYR A 124 6.66 -12.29 -5.42
C TYR A 124 5.42 -12.29 -4.56
N MET A 125 4.26 -12.45 -5.17
CA MET A 125 2.97 -12.44 -4.51
C MET A 125 2.07 -13.52 -5.09
N LYS A 126 1.44 -14.29 -4.19
CA LYS A 126 0.41 -15.28 -4.51
C LYS A 126 -0.87 -14.96 -3.73
N GLY A 127 -2.01 -15.32 -4.28
CA GLY A 127 -3.31 -15.08 -3.65
C GLY A 127 -3.73 -13.61 -3.60
N GLY A 128 -4.74 -13.32 -2.78
CA GLY A 128 -5.28 -11.98 -2.57
C GLY A 128 -5.90 -11.33 -3.80
N LYS A 129 -6.42 -12.10 -4.75
CA LYS A 129 -6.89 -11.60 -6.06
C LYS A 129 -7.92 -10.47 -5.94
N LYS A 130 -8.83 -10.55 -4.96
CA LYS A 130 -9.85 -9.52 -4.70
C LYS A 130 -9.28 -8.26 -4.05
N ALA A 131 -8.17 -8.39 -3.33
CA ALA A 131 -7.52 -7.28 -2.62
C ALA A 131 -6.54 -6.50 -3.50
N ARG A 132 -6.08 -7.09 -4.62
CA ARG A 132 -5.10 -6.45 -5.50
C ARG A 132 -5.67 -5.21 -6.13
N TRP A 133 -4.94 -4.09 -6.02
CA TRP A 133 -5.35 -2.85 -6.70
C TRP A 133 -5.23 -2.94 -8.22
N LYS A 134 -5.91 -2.03 -8.88
CA LYS A 134 -5.64 -1.66 -10.27
C LYS A 134 -4.89 -0.34 -10.26
N ASP A 135 -3.81 -0.28 -10.99
CA ASP A 135 -2.93 0.90 -10.98
C ASP A 135 -3.63 2.13 -11.53
N GLU A 136 -4.49 1.93 -12.53
CA GLU A 136 -5.26 2.98 -13.17
C GLU A 136 -6.25 3.68 -12.20
N ASP A 137 -6.74 2.97 -11.19
CA ASP A 137 -7.74 3.48 -10.24
C ASP A 137 -7.11 4.11 -8.98
N MET A 138 -5.78 3.97 -8.80
CA MET A 138 -5.12 4.29 -7.53
C MET A 138 -5.23 5.77 -7.13
N ALA A 139 -5.06 6.68 -8.07
CA ALA A 139 -5.13 8.11 -7.80
C ALA A 139 -6.54 8.51 -7.34
N ASP A 140 -7.56 8.08 -8.06
CA ASP A 140 -8.95 8.37 -7.73
C ASP A 140 -9.34 7.73 -6.38
N TYR A 141 -8.90 6.50 -6.13
CA TYR A 141 -9.11 5.81 -4.85
C TYR A 141 -8.58 6.63 -3.67
N PHE A 142 -7.34 7.11 -3.75
CA PHE A 142 -6.77 7.91 -2.67
C PHE A 142 -7.39 9.31 -2.57
N VAL A 143 -7.73 9.95 -3.69
CA VAL A 143 -8.43 11.24 -3.70
C VAL A 143 -9.79 11.11 -3.00
N ASP A 144 -10.52 10.03 -3.23
CA ASP A 144 -11.80 9.81 -2.56
C ASP A 144 -11.63 9.56 -1.05
N LYS A 145 -10.59 8.81 -0.63
CA LYS A 145 -10.26 8.66 0.79
C LYS A 145 -9.91 10.00 1.45
N VAL A 146 -9.16 10.86 0.76
CA VAL A 146 -8.82 12.22 1.23
C VAL A 146 -10.08 13.08 1.37
N LYS A 147 -10.93 13.10 0.34
CA LYS A 147 -12.21 13.86 0.38
C LYS A 147 -13.10 13.40 1.53
N ASN A 148 -13.22 12.08 1.72
CA ASN A 148 -14.02 11.51 2.81
C ASN A 148 -13.47 11.95 4.17
N PHE A 149 -12.16 11.80 4.40
CA PHE A 149 -11.51 12.22 5.65
C PHE A 149 -11.75 13.70 5.93
N ILE A 150 -11.54 14.59 4.94
CA ILE A 150 -11.78 16.04 5.09
C ILE A 150 -13.25 16.33 5.39
N THR A 151 -14.17 15.64 4.71
CA THR A 151 -15.61 15.85 4.89
C THR A 151 -16.09 15.40 6.27
N GLU A 152 -15.59 14.26 6.75
CA GLU A 152 -15.92 13.72 8.07
C GLU A 152 -15.39 14.61 9.20
N HIS A 153 -14.27 15.27 8.98
CA HIS A 153 -13.60 16.08 10.00
C HIS A 153 -13.65 17.59 9.75
N ARG A 154 -14.52 18.06 8.84
CA ARG A 154 -14.62 19.48 8.44
C ARG A 154 -14.88 20.45 9.59
N ASP A 155 -15.55 19.97 10.64
CA ASP A 155 -15.91 20.77 11.82
C ASP A 155 -14.90 20.58 12.98
N SER A 156 -13.78 19.90 12.73
CA SER A 156 -12.71 19.63 13.68
C SER A 156 -11.37 20.10 13.14
N SER A 157 -10.42 20.39 14.03
CA SER A 157 -9.02 20.54 13.60
C SER A 157 -8.48 19.18 13.21
N PHE A 158 -7.88 19.06 12.03
CA PHE A 158 -7.26 17.82 11.60
C PHE A 158 -5.85 18.03 11.05
N PHE A 159 -5.06 16.98 11.11
CA PHE A 159 -3.75 16.85 10.48
C PHE A 159 -3.79 15.66 9.51
N LEU A 160 -3.64 15.93 8.22
CA LEU A 160 -3.64 14.91 7.18
C LEU A 160 -2.28 14.85 6.49
N TYR A 161 -1.63 13.69 6.57
CA TYR A 161 -0.50 13.33 5.72
C TYR A 161 -1.04 12.63 4.47
N TYR A 162 -0.89 13.29 3.31
CA TYR A 162 -1.24 12.70 2.01
C TYR A 162 0.03 12.45 1.21
N GLY A 163 0.52 11.21 1.23
CA GLY A 163 1.70 10.77 0.47
C GLY A 163 1.30 10.35 -0.94
N LEU A 164 1.57 11.21 -1.94
CA LEU A 164 1.34 10.84 -3.34
C LEU A 164 2.23 9.66 -3.75
N HIS A 165 1.69 8.73 -4.53
CA HIS A 165 2.46 7.62 -5.10
C HIS A 165 3.17 8.02 -6.39
N GLU A 166 2.67 9.02 -7.07
CA GLU A 166 3.25 9.57 -8.30
C GLU A 166 4.35 10.61 -8.00
N PRO A 167 5.31 10.76 -8.89
CA PRO A 167 5.52 10.12 -10.20
C PRO A 167 6.37 8.83 -10.12
N HIS A 168 6.27 8.04 -9.05
CA HIS A 168 7.02 6.81 -8.91
C HIS A 168 6.57 5.75 -9.94
N VAL A 169 7.52 5.02 -10.52
CA VAL A 169 7.21 3.92 -11.44
C VAL A 169 6.49 2.77 -10.72
N PRO A 170 5.63 2.01 -11.40
CA PRO A 170 5.13 2.22 -12.76
C PRO A 170 4.16 3.41 -12.82
N VAL A 171 4.25 4.19 -13.89
CA VAL A 171 3.31 5.25 -14.17
C VAL A 171 2.25 4.69 -15.12
N SER A 172 1.04 4.47 -14.62
CA SER A 172 -0.03 3.84 -15.38
C SER A 172 -0.83 4.82 -16.26
N TYR A 173 -0.55 6.11 -16.16
CA TYR A 173 -1.17 7.12 -17.00
C TYR A 173 -0.21 7.60 -18.04
N THR A 174 -0.15 6.93 -19.13
CA THR A 174 0.38 7.52 -20.34
C THR A 174 -0.78 8.00 -21.17
N HIS A 175 -1.27 9.17 -20.88
CA HIS A 175 -1.94 9.98 -21.88
C HIS A 175 -0.86 10.55 -22.80
N LEU A 176 -0.45 9.76 -23.71
CA LEU A 176 0.33 10.19 -24.85
C LEU A 176 -0.49 9.96 -26.11
#